data_928ab3ff3b98beeca1be233af3df9ea5
#
_entry.id   928ab3ff3b98beeca1be233af3df9ea5
#
_cell.length_a   1.000
_cell.length_b   1.000
_cell.length_c   1.000
_cell.angle_alpha   90.00
_cell.angle_beta   90.00
_cell.angle_gamma   90.00
#
_symmetry.space_group_name_H-M   'P 1'
#
loop_
_entity.id
_entity.type
_entity.pdbx_description
1 polymer ?
#
loop_
_entity_poly.entity_id
_entity_poly.type
_entity_poly.pdbx_seq_one_letter_code
_entity_poly.pdbx_strand_id
1 'polypeptide(L)'
;MRMLSDLEPAPASLEMESFTLLHLARCARRPIAEASGGIGVDNPIAAASCAIVCANRKSGAVIETAELHRLETQAGRAVLEAITAFTLGATQKQSQDPSSIV
;
A
#
# COMPACT_ATOMS: atom_id res chain seq x y z
N MET A 1 -1.78 1.05 30.35
CA MET A 1 -2.16 1.17 28.93
C MET A 1 -1.48 2.40 28.39
N ARG A 2 -0.59 2.27 27.40
CA ARG A 2 0.06 3.45 26.80
C ARG A 2 -0.95 4.21 25.95
N MET A 3 -0.94 5.53 26.06
CA MET A 3 -1.73 6.37 25.17
C MET A 3 -1.07 6.42 23.79
N LEU A 4 -1.84 6.63 22.73
CA LEU A 4 -1.30 6.72 21.37
C LEU A 4 -0.29 7.87 21.22
N SER A 5 -0.45 8.93 22.04
CA SER A 5 0.48 10.06 22.10
C SER A 5 1.87 9.72 22.65
N ASP A 6 2.01 8.56 23.33
CA ASP A 6 3.26 8.14 23.95
C ASP A 6 4.10 7.25 23.03
N LEU A 7 3.63 7.03 21.79
CA LEU A 7 4.35 6.29 20.77
C LEU A 7 5.32 7.20 20.02
N GLU A 8 6.49 6.66 19.69
CA GLU A 8 7.49 7.32 18.88
C GLU A 8 7.78 6.53 17.59
N PRO A 9 7.57 7.11 16.41
CA PRO A 9 6.95 8.42 16.18
C PRO A 9 5.46 8.44 16.55
N ALA A 10 4.95 9.60 16.94
CA ALA A 10 3.55 9.75 17.28
C ALA A 10 2.65 9.50 16.06
N PRO A 11 1.53 8.77 16.21
CA PRO A 11 0.61 8.54 15.10
C PRO A 11 0.02 9.84 14.57
N ALA A 12 0.11 10.05 13.27
CA ALA A 12 -0.44 11.23 12.60
C ALA A 12 -1.89 11.05 12.15
N SER A 13 -2.30 9.81 11.88
CA SER A 13 -3.67 9.48 11.45
C SER A 13 -4.10 8.13 12.00
N LEU A 14 -5.40 7.86 11.96
CA LEU A 14 -6.01 6.59 12.31
C LEU A 14 -6.95 6.17 11.18
N GLU A 15 -6.84 4.91 10.78
CA GLU A 15 -7.73 4.24 9.85
C GLU A 15 -7.84 2.76 10.26
N MET A 16 -8.75 1.99 9.70
CA MET A 16 -9.03 0.65 10.21
C MET A 16 -8.89 -0.47 9.16
N GLU A 17 -8.83 -0.13 7.88
CA GLU A 17 -8.89 -1.11 6.79
C GLU A 17 -7.52 -1.48 6.23
N SER A 18 -6.60 -0.51 6.14
CA SER A 18 -5.28 -0.70 5.50
C SER A 18 -4.41 -1.74 6.19
N PHE A 19 -4.54 -1.91 7.51
CA PHE A 19 -3.76 -2.91 8.25
C PHE A 19 -3.97 -4.31 7.69
N THR A 20 -5.21 -4.71 7.44
CA THR A 20 -5.53 -6.04 6.92
C THR A 20 -4.95 -6.25 5.53
N LEU A 21 -5.09 -5.27 4.65
CA LEU A 21 -4.54 -5.32 3.29
C LEU A 21 -3.01 -5.46 3.30
N LEU A 22 -2.33 -4.61 4.05
CA LEU A 22 -0.87 -4.61 4.15
C LEU A 22 -0.33 -5.87 4.83
N HIS A 23 -1.06 -6.39 5.82
CA HIS A 23 -0.71 -7.64 6.48
C HIS A 23 -0.81 -8.83 5.54
N LEU A 24 -1.90 -8.95 4.77
CA LEU A 24 -2.08 -10.03 3.79
C LEU A 24 -1.00 -9.97 2.69
N ALA A 25 -0.68 -8.78 2.18
CA ALA A 25 0.38 -8.61 1.21
C ALA A 25 1.74 -9.03 1.76
N ARG A 26 2.02 -8.72 3.02
CA ARG A 26 3.24 -9.17 3.72
C ARG A 26 3.29 -10.67 3.90
N CYS A 27 2.17 -11.31 4.23
CA CYS A 27 2.09 -12.76 4.37
C CYS A 27 2.32 -13.47 3.02
N ALA A 28 1.83 -12.90 1.92
CA ALA A 28 2.05 -13.42 0.57
C ALA A 28 3.50 -13.35 0.09
N ARG A 29 4.35 -12.55 0.75
CA ARG A 29 5.80 -12.47 0.46
C ARG A 29 6.62 -13.59 1.09
N ARG A 30 6.04 -14.47 1.90
CA ARG A 30 6.80 -15.59 2.45
C ARG A 30 7.21 -16.51 1.29
N PRO A 31 8.51 -16.80 1.13
CA PRO A 31 8.90 -17.89 0.26
C PRO A 31 8.17 -19.13 0.79
N ILE A 32 7.47 -19.82 -0.11
CA ILE A 32 6.96 -21.15 0.20
C ILE A 32 8.23 -21.96 0.45
N ALA A 33 8.52 -22.15 1.75
CA ALA A 33 9.74 -22.82 2.17
C ALA A 33 9.78 -24.19 1.51
N GLU A 34 10.84 -24.43 0.78
CA GLU A 34 11.60 -25.66 0.54
C GLU A 34 10.90 -27.05 0.65
N ALA A 35 9.63 -27.11 1.06
CA ALA A 35 8.97 -28.39 1.35
C ALA A 35 8.48 -29.16 0.10
N SER A 36 8.58 -28.61 -1.10
CA SER A 36 8.01 -29.28 -2.28
C SER A 36 8.75 -29.05 -3.60
N GLY A 37 10.07 -28.78 -3.61
CA GLY A 37 10.83 -28.78 -4.88
C GLY A 37 10.20 -27.95 -6.01
N GLY A 38 9.22 -27.10 -5.67
CA GLY A 38 8.46 -26.30 -6.59
C GLY A 38 9.23 -25.06 -6.99
N ILE A 39 9.21 -24.73 -8.25
CA ILE A 39 9.66 -23.48 -8.84
C ILE A 39 9.01 -22.35 -8.03
N GLY A 40 9.79 -21.73 -7.17
CA GLY A 40 9.35 -20.58 -6.37
C GLY A 40 8.93 -19.47 -7.31
N VAL A 41 7.64 -19.30 -7.50
CA VAL A 41 7.12 -18.11 -8.18
C VAL A 41 7.24 -16.97 -7.16
N ASP A 42 8.36 -16.31 -7.20
CA ASP A 42 8.62 -15.11 -6.42
C ASP A 42 7.81 -13.96 -7.04
N ASN A 43 6.52 -13.99 -6.80
CA ASN A 43 5.61 -12.93 -7.23
C ASN A 43 5.04 -12.22 -6.01
N PRO A 44 5.83 -11.33 -5.38
CA PRO A 44 5.38 -10.63 -4.19
C PRO A 44 4.19 -9.74 -4.51
N ILE A 45 3.11 -9.91 -3.76
CA ILE A 45 2.00 -8.98 -3.81
C ILE A 45 2.46 -7.67 -3.17
N ALA A 46 2.54 -6.62 -3.97
CA ALA A 46 2.79 -5.28 -3.48
C ALA A 46 1.46 -4.63 -3.07
N ALA A 47 1.44 -4.02 -1.91
CA ALA A 47 0.29 -3.25 -1.44
C ALA A 47 0.75 -1.91 -0.86
N ALA A 48 -0.03 -0.89 -1.12
CA ALA A 48 0.10 0.43 -0.54
C ALA A 48 -1.29 1.00 -0.27
N SER A 49 -1.37 1.95 0.63
CA SER A 49 -2.62 2.67 0.89
C SER A 49 -2.35 4.16 0.98
N CYS A 50 -3.36 4.95 0.66
CA CYS A 50 -3.41 6.37 0.97
C CYS A 50 -4.72 6.65 1.70
N ALA A 51 -4.72 7.65 2.55
CA ALA A 51 -5.90 8.03 3.32
C ALA A 51 -6.20 9.51 3.13
N ILE A 52 -7.49 9.84 3.01
CA ILE A 52 -7.98 11.22 3.09
C ILE A 52 -8.34 11.49 4.53
N VAL A 53 -7.74 12.52 5.12
CA VAL A 53 -8.04 12.92 6.50
C VAL A 53 -9.35 13.68 6.53
N CYS A 54 -10.42 13.02 6.98
CA CYS A 54 -11.77 13.57 6.99
C CYS A 54 -12.08 14.41 8.23
N ALA A 55 -11.42 14.14 9.35
CA ALA A 55 -11.68 14.84 10.61
C ALA A 55 -10.44 14.95 11.48
N ASN A 56 -10.38 16.02 12.25
CA ASN A 56 -9.36 16.23 13.28
C ASN A 56 -9.97 16.08 14.67
N ARG A 57 -9.59 15.03 15.39
CA ARG A 57 -10.15 14.73 16.70
C ARG A 57 -9.82 15.77 17.78
N LYS A 58 -8.72 16.49 17.65
CA LYS A 58 -8.33 17.52 18.63
C LYS A 58 -9.11 18.82 18.44
N SER A 59 -9.30 19.25 17.21
CA SER A 59 -10.01 20.50 16.90
C SER A 59 -11.53 20.30 16.70
N GLY A 60 -11.97 19.07 16.47
CA GLY A 60 -13.33 18.77 16.06
C GLY A 60 -13.66 19.18 14.62
N ALA A 61 -12.67 19.66 13.87
CA ALA A 61 -12.87 20.06 12.48
C ALA A 61 -13.15 18.84 11.60
N VAL A 62 -14.10 18.98 10.70
CA VAL A 62 -14.48 17.97 9.69
C VAL A 62 -14.30 18.61 8.32
N ILE A 63 -13.83 17.81 7.36
CA ILE A 63 -13.65 18.26 5.99
C ILE A 63 -15.00 18.63 5.36
N GLU A 64 -15.01 19.69 4.57
CA GLU A 64 -16.18 20.09 3.80
C GLU A 64 -16.44 19.10 2.66
N THR A 65 -17.73 18.84 2.36
CA THR A 65 -18.13 17.85 1.34
C THR A 65 -17.53 18.13 -0.04
N ALA A 66 -17.49 19.39 -0.46
CA ALA A 66 -16.93 19.76 -1.75
C ALA A 66 -15.42 19.47 -1.81
N GLU A 67 -14.69 19.74 -0.75
CA GLU A 67 -13.27 19.45 -0.65
C GLU A 67 -13.01 17.93 -0.58
N LEU A 68 -13.85 17.18 0.13
CA LEU A 68 -13.77 15.73 0.16
C LEU A 68 -13.87 15.13 -1.24
N HIS A 69 -14.89 15.52 -2.02
CA HIS A 69 -15.05 15.04 -3.40
C HIS A 69 -13.86 15.39 -4.31
N ARG A 70 -13.30 16.58 -4.12
CA ARG A 70 -12.09 16.99 -4.85
C ARG A 70 -10.91 16.06 -4.52
N LEU A 71 -10.69 15.77 -3.25
CA LEU A 71 -9.61 14.90 -2.79
C LEU A 71 -9.83 13.44 -3.20
N GLU A 72 -11.05 12.93 -3.16
CA GLU A 72 -11.41 11.59 -3.64
C GLU A 72 -11.02 11.42 -5.11
N THR A 73 -11.35 12.41 -5.95
CA THR A 73 -11.01 12.39 -7.38
C THR A 73 -9.49 12.41 -7.58
N GLN A 74 -8.76 13.23 -6.83
CA GLN A 74 -7.31 13.33 -6.91
C GLN A 74 -6.63 12.04 -6.42
N ALA A 75 -7.07 11.51 -5.29
CA ALA A 75 -6.53 10.28 -4.72
C ALA A 75 -6.77 9.09 -5.65
N GLY A 76 -7.97 8.97 -6.22
CA GLY A 76 -8.30 7.94 -7.20
C GLY A 76 -7.39 7.99 -8.43
N ARG A 77 -7.16 9.17 -8.98
CA ARG A 77 -6.23 9.36 -10.11
C ARG A 77 -4.81 8.95 -9.73
N ALA A 78 -4.30 9.41 -8.59
CA ALA A 78 -2.95 9.10 -8.14
C ALA A 78 -2.75 7.58 -7.92
N VAL A 79 -3.74 6.89 -7.38
CA VAL A 79 -3.71 5.43 -7.21
C VAL A 79 -3.66 4.71 -8.55
N LEU A 80 -4.46 5.11 -9.53
CA LEU A 80 -4.45 4.52 -10.86
C LEU A 80 -3.12 4.74 -11.58
N GLU A 81 -2.56 5.94 -11.48
CA GLU A 81 -1.24 6.27 -12.04
C GLU A 81 -0.14 5.42 -11.38
N ALA A 82 -0.18 5.26 -10.06
CA ALA A 82 0.78 4.45 -9.32
C ALA A 82 0.71 2.96 -9.72
N ILE A 83 -0.48 2.39 -9.86
CA ILE A 83 -0.67 1.01 -10.32
C ILE A 83 -0.10 0.82 -11.73
N THR A 84 -0.39 1.75 -12.64
CA THR A 84 0.09 1.70 -14.03
C THR A 84 1.61 1.79 -14.09
N ALA A 85 2.20 2.73 -13.35
CA ALA A 85 3.66 2.90 -13.29
C ALA A 85 4.36 1.67 -12.70
N PHE A 86 3.79 1.07 -11.66
CA PHE A 86 4.32 -0.15 -11.07
C PHE A 86 4.32 -1.33 -12.05
N THR A 87 3.22 -1.52 -12.78
CA THR A 87 3.09 -2.60 -13.77
C THR A 87 4.09 -2.43 -14.91
N LEU A 88 4.25 -1.21 -15.45
CA LEU A 88 5.22 -0.93 -16.51
C LEU A 88 6.66 -1.14 -16.04
N GLY A 89 6.99 -0.71 -14.83
CA GLY A 89 8.33 -0.91 -14.23
C GLY A 89 8.67 -2.38 -14.04
N ALA A 90 7.73 -3.22 -13.64
CA ALA A 90 7.90 -4.65 -13.52
C ALA A 90 8.18 -5.32 -14.88
N THR A 91 7.47 -4.92 -15.93
CA THR A 91 7.64 -5.45 -17.28
C THR A 91 9.02 -5.08 -17.86
N GLN A 92 9.50 -3.87 -17.63
CA GLN A 92 10.83 -3.45 -18.10
C GLN A 92 11.96 -4.22 -17.42
N LYS A 93 11.82 -4.52 -16.13
CA LYS A 93 12.84 -5.25 -15.39
C LYS A 93 12.99 -6.72 -15.86
N GLN A 94 11.89 -7.33 -16.26
CA GLN A 94 11.86 -8.68 -16.80
C GLN A 94 12.48 -8.76 -18.21
N SER A 95 12.39 -7.70 -18.99
CA SER A 95 12.95 -7.61 -20.35
C SER A 95 14.46 -7.35 -20.37
N GLN A 96 15.05 -6.92 -19.26
CA GLN A 96 16.50 -6.63 -19.14
C GLN A 96 17.30 -7.77 -18.48
N ASP A 97 16.68 -8.87 -18.10
CA ASP A 97 17.40 -10.03 -17.58
C ASP A 97 17.99 -10.84 -18.74
N PRO A 98 19.32 -10.79 -18.98
CA PRO A 98 19.96 -11.50 -20.07
C PRO A 98 19.96 -13.02 -19.89
N SER A 99 19.55 -13.55 -18.73
CA SER A 99 19.41 -14.98 -18.47
C SER A 99 18.12 -15.58 -19.04
N SER A 100 17.21 -14.78 -19.56
CA SER A 100 15.98 -15.24 -20.22
C SER A 100 16.15 -15.57 -21.71
N ILE A 101 17.37 -15.48 -22.24
CA ILE A 101 17.72 -15.88 -23.62
C ILE A 101 18.45 -17.22 -23.56
N VAL A 102 17.71 -18.27 -23.47
CA VAL A 102 18.16 -19.63 -23.85
C VAL A 102 17.07 -20.29 -24.66
#